data_ccfef2daf8598e073d7e298f9a85c0a8
#
_entry.id   ccfef2daf8598e073d7e298f9a85c0a8
#
_cell.length_a   1.000
_cell.length_b   1.000
_cell.length_c   1.000
_cell.angle_alpha   90.00
_cell.angle_beta   90.00
_cell.angle_gamma   90.00
#
_symmetry.space_group_name_H-M   'P 1'
#
loop_
_entity.id
_entity.type
_entity.pdbx_description
1 polymer ?
#
loop_
_entity_poly.entity_id
_entity_poly.type
_entity_poly.pdbx_seq_one_letter_code
_entity_poly.pdbx_strand_id
1 'polypeptide(L)'
;GEANFLKAKVKSAQGEKAVIDVIGEEIEVNNYGGKAVGDDASLVLRPEAVVLSEKGLLEGTVILSTFMGSYQYYQVMVGDMEIQITDYNPVNRRIYEVGEKAYLDFDPHGVYIL
;
A
#
# COMPACT_ATOMS: atom_id res chain seq x y z
N GLY A 1 -1.36 -9.91 12.09
CA GLY A 1 -0.28 -9.87 11.15
C GLY A 1 0.49 -8.57 11.18
N GLU A 2 1.62 -8.57 10.56
CA GLU A 2 2.46 -7.38 10.49
C GLU A 2 1.91 -6.42 9.44
N ALA A 3 1.98 -5.12 9.75
CA ALA A 3 1.64 -4.09 8.79
C ALA A 3 2.83 -3.76 7.90
N ASN A 4 2.55 -3.27 6.70
CA ASN A 4 3.56 -2.65 5.85
C ASN A 4 3.68 -1.17 6.23
N PHE A 5 4.90 -0.66 6.20
CA PHE A 5 5.19 0.75 6.47
C PHE A 5 5.89 1.34 5.26
N LEU A 6 5.23 2.27 4.59
CA LEU A 6 5.80 2.91 3.41
C LEU A 6 6.25 4.32 3.78
N LYS A 7 7.48 4.65 3.40
CA LYS A 7 8.05 5.99 3.65
C LYS A 7 7.24 7.04 2.92
N ALA A 8 6.89 8.10 3.63
CA ALA A 8 6.09 9.19 3.11
C ALA A 8 6.58 10.53 3.63
N LYS A 9 6.22 11.59 2.91
CA LYS A 9 6.44 12.97 3.31
C LYS A 9 5.10 13.67 3.33
N VAL A 10 4.79 14.41 4.40
CA VAL A 10 3.54 15.16 4.49
C VAL A 10 3.64 16.42 3.63
N LYS A 11 2.76 16.56 2.66
CA LYS A 11 2.71 17.68 1.72
C LYS A 11 1.72 18.74 2.16
N SER A 12 0.60 18.32 2.76
CA SER A 12 -0.37 19.21 3.36
C SER A 12 -1.09 18.49 4.49
N ALA A 13 -1.62 19.25 5.43
CA ALA A 13 -2.34 18.68 6.57
C ALA A 13 -3.51 19.59 6.92
N GLN A 14 -4.69 19.02 7.13
CA GLN A 14 -5.90 19.76 7.47
C GLN A 14 -6.81 18.86 8.30
N GLY A 15 -7.02 19.24 9.56
CA GLY A 15 -7.81 18.44 10.50
C GLY A 15 -7.17 17.09 10.70
N GLU A 16 -7.97 16.02 10.57
CA GLU A 16 -7.50 14.65 10.70
C GLU A 16 -7.11 14.02 9.36
N LYS A 17 -6.86 14.84 8.34
CA LYS A 17 -6.43 14.40 7.01
C LYS A 17 -5.09 15.01 6.66
N ALA A 18 -4.35 14.31 5.82
CA ALA A 18 -3.11 14.80 5.24
C ALA A 18 -2.96 14.27 3.83
N VAL A 19 -2.33 15.07 2.97
CA VAL A 19 -1.84 14.59 1.68
C VAL A 19 -0.38 14.25 1.87
N ILE A 20 -0.03 13.03 1.52
CA ILE A 20 1.34 12.52 1.63
C ILE A 20 1.88 12.21 0.25
N ASP A 21 3.19 12.32 0.10
CA ASP A 21 3.92 11.85 -1.06
C ASP A 21 4.57 10.51 -0.73
N VAL A 22 4.25 9.50 -1.54
CA VAL A 22 4.88 8.18 -1.47
C VAL A 22 5.46 7.91 -2.86
N ILE A 23 6.78 7.91 -2.97
CA ILE A 23 7.52 7.68 -4.23
C ILE A 23 6.99 8.54 -5.42
N GLY A 24 6.65 9.79 -5.14
CA GLY A 24 6.16 10.72 -6.16
C GLY A 24 4.65 10.73 -6.36
N GLU A 25 3.92 9.83 -5.69
CA GLU A 25 2.45 9.79 -5.77
C GLU A 25 1.84 10.47 -4.56
N GLU A 26 0.85 11.34 -4.78
CA GLU A 26 0.16 12.04 -3.71
C GLU A 26 -1.13 11.33 -3.33
N ILE A 27 -1.31 11.08 -2.05
CA ILE A 27 -2.45 10.33 -1.52
C ILE A 27 -2.97 11.06 -0.29
N GLU A 28 -4.30 11.27 -0.24
CA GLU A 28 -4.95 11.79 0.97
C GLU A 28 -5.30 10.65 1.91
N VAL A 29 -4.86 10.75 3.14
CA VAL A 29 -4.99 9.69 4.15
C VAL A 29 -5.38 10.29 5.50
N ASN A 30 -5.69 9.42 6.46
CA ASN A 30 -5.96 9.84 7.82
C ASN A 30 -4.67 10.20 8.55
N ASN A 31 -4.73 11.27 9.31
CA ASN A 31 -3.59 11.84 10.05
C ASN A 31 -3.97 12.03 11.52
N TYR A 32 -4.22 10.93 12.21
CA TYR A 32 -4.70 10.97 13.60
C TYR A 32 -3.65 11.49 14.58
N GLY A 33 -2.38 11.30 14.26
CA GLY A 33 -1.26 11.75 15.10
C GLY A 33 -0.87 13.22 14.92
N GLY A 34 -1.55 13.95 14.03
CA GLY A 34 -1.30 15.37 13.84
C GLY A 34 0.05 15.71 13.20
N LYS A 35 0.51 14.89 12.27
CA LYS A 35 1.73 15.19 11.50
C LYS A 35 1.56 16.50 10.75
N ALA A 36 2.64 17.28 10.69
CA ALA A 36 2.66 18.60 10.05
C ALA A 36 3.31 18.53 8.66
N VAL A 37 3.03 19.54 7.85
CA VAL A 37 3.66 19.70 6.53
C VAL A 37 5.18 19.65 6.67
N GLY A 38 5.81 18.84 5.83
CA GLY A 38 7.26 18.64 5.83
C GLY A 38 7.74 17.50 6.70
N ASP A 39 6.88 16.96 7.57
CA ASP A 39 7.25 15.83 8.41
C ASP A 39 7.45 14.57 7.59
N ASP A 40 8.37 13.74 8.04
CA ASP A 40 8.45 12.35 7.61
C ASP A 40 7.34 11.55 8.29
N ALA A 41 6.79 10.62 7.56
CA ALA A 41 5.71 9.78 8.05
C ALA A 41 5.84 8.38 7.45
N SER A 42 5.08 7.46 8.01
CA SER A 42 4.93 6.10 7.46
C SER A 42 3.47 5.87 7.13
N LEU A 43 3.19 5.51 5.89
CA LEU A 43 1.86 5.02 5.50
C LEU A 43 1.74 3.59 5.99
N VAL A 44 0.70 3.32 6.77
CA VAL A 44 0.47 1.98 7.33
C VAL A 44 -0.54 1.25 6.47
N LEU A 45 -0.09 0.15 5.86
CA LEU A 45 -0.94 -0.72 5.02
C LEU A 45 -0.92 -2.14 5.60
N ARG A 46 -2.08 -2.63 5.99
CA ARG A 46 -2.18 -4.03 6.38
C ARG A 46 -2.17 -4.92 5.14
N PRO A 47 -1.51 -6.08 5.17
CA PRO A 47 -1.42 -6.95 4.01
C PRO A 47 -2.78 -7.34 3.41
N GLU A 48 -3.79 -7.54 4.25
CA GLU A 48 -5.14 -7.93 3.84
C GLU A 48 -6.00 -6.76 3.35
N ALA A 49 -5.53 -5.53 3.52
CA ALA A 49 -6.26 -4.35 3.07
C ALA A 49 -5.89 -3.91 1.66
N VAL A 50 -4.95 -4.61 1.04
CA VAL A 50 -4.42 -4.27 -0.29
C VAL A 50 -4.69 -5.43 -1.23
N VAL A 51 -5.10 -5.11 -2.45
CA VAL A 51 -5.17 -6.11 -3.54
C VAL A 51 -4.31 -5.61 -4.70
N LEU A 52 -3.82 -6.54 -5.51
CA LEU A 52 -3.14 -6.20 -6.75
C LEU A 52 -4.17 -6.02 -7.87
N SER A 53 -3.95 -5.00 -8.68
CA SER A 53 -4.87 -4.63 -9.75
C SER A 53 -4.10 -4.02 -10.92
N GLU A 54 -4.78 -3.88 -12.04
CA GLU A 54 -4.24 -3.19 -13.21
C GLU A 54 -4.31 -1.67 -13.05
N LYS A 55 -5.03 -1.19 -12.05
CA LYS A 55 -5.14 0.22 -11.69
C LYS A 55 -5.09 0.34 -10.17
N GLY A 56 -4.41 1.34 -9.68
CA GLY A 56 -4.31 1.58 -8.25
C GLY A 56 -3.46 2.80 -7.95
N LEU A 57 -3.17 2.99 -6.68
CA LEU A 57 -2.52 4.19 -6.19
C LEU A 57 -0.99 4.13 -6.32
N LEU A 58 -0.41 2.94 -6.20
CA LEU A 58 1.04 2.76 -6.23
C LEU A 58 1.40 1.58 -7.12
N GLU A 59 2.36 1.77 -8.02
CA GLU A 59 2.85 0.71 -8.88
C GLU A 59 3.99 -0.04 -8.18
N GLY A 60 4.01 -1.36 -8.36
CA GLY A 60 5.09 -2.20 -7.87
C GLY A 60 5.38 -3.35 -8.82
N THR A 61 6.40 -4.12 -8.47
CA THR A 61 6.83 -5.31 -9.21
C THR A 61 6.72 -6.51 -8.29
N VAL A 62 6.03 -7.55 -8.74
CA VAL A 62 5.84 -8.78 -7.97
C VAL A 62 7.16 -9.55 -7.91
N ILE A 63 7.62 -9.87 -6.69
CA ILE A 63 8.84 -10.64 -6.47
C ILE A 63 8.58 -12.02 -5.87
N LEU A 64 7.39 -12.24 -5.33
CA LEU A 64 6.93 -13.55 -4.88
C LEU A 64 5.42 -13.63 -5.10
N SER A 65 4.95 -14.79 -5.58
CA SER A 65 3.53 -15.05 -5.81
C SER A 65 3.27 -16.51 -5.46
N THR A 66 2.52 -16.76 -4.39
CA THR A 66 2.32 -18.11 -3.87
C THR A 66 0.88 -18.31 -3.43
N PHE A 67 0.25 -19.38 -3.91
CA PHE A 67 -1.05 -19.80 -3.41
C PHE A 67 -0.87 -20.62 -2.14
N MET A 68 -1.50 -20.19 -1.06
CA MET A 68 -1.34 -20.79 0.27
C MET A 68 -2.51 -21.70 0.65
N GLY A 69 -3.32 -22.10 -0.32
CA GLY A 69 -4.48 -22.98 -0.10
C GLY A 69 -5.78 -22.21 0.07
N SER A 70 -5.82 -21.21 0.92
CA SER A 70 -7.01 -20.39 1.16
C SER A 70 -6.83 -18.92 0.79
N TYR A 71 -5.62 -18.51 0.47
CA TYR A 71 -5.33 -17.15 0.07
C TYR A 71 -4.12 -17.12 -0.86
N GLN A 72 -3.99 -16.03 -1.61
CA GLN A 72 -2.81 -15.74 -2.42
C GLN A 72 -1.90 -14.80 -1.65
N TYR A 73 -0.63 -15.14 -1.55
CA TYR A 73 0.37 -14.32 -0.89
C TYR A 73 1.30 -13.71 -1.93
N TYR A 74 1.57 -12.42 -1.78
CA TYR A 74 2.51 -11.70 -2.64
C TYR A 74 3.53 -10.95 -1.82
N GLN A 75 4.74 -10.86 -2.38
CA GLN A 75 5.70 -9.83 -2.02
C GLN A 75 5.90 -8.95 -3.25
N VAL A 76 5.84 -7.63 -3.06
CA VAL A 76 5.87 -6.65 -4.13
C VAL A 76 6.86 -5.56 -3.77
N MET A 77 7.74 -5.21 -4.71
CA MET A 77 8.63 -4.06 -4.54
C MET A 77 7.95 -2.80 -5.04
N VAL A 78 7.80 -1.82 -4.16
CA VAL A 78 7.29 -0.49 -4.47
C VAL A 78 8.45 0.49 -4.24
N GLY A 79 9.09 0.93 -5.32
CA GLY A 79 10.38 1.59 -5.19
C GLY A 79 11.41 0.65 -4.56
N ASP A 80 12.02 1.07 -3.45
CA ASP A 80 12.97 0.26 -2.69
C ASP A 80 12.31 -0.42 -1.46
N MET A 81 11.00 -0.39 -1.37
CA MET A 81 10.25 -0.93 -0.23
C MET A 81 9.59 -2.26 -0.61
N GLU A 82 9.77 -3.26 0.25
CA GLU A 82 9.12 -4.55 0.08
C GLU A 82 7.79 -4.55 0.83
N ILE A 83 6.71 -4.86 0.11
CA ILE A 83 5.34 -4.88 0.64
C ILE A 83 4.80 -6.29 0.59
N GLN A 84 4.14 -6.71 1.66
CA GLN A 84 3.46 -8.00 1.73
C GLN A 84 1.97 -7.80 1.53
N ILE A 85 1.37 -8.66 0.71
CA ILE A 85 -0.06 -8.61 0.39
C ILE A 85 -0.64 -10.00 0.58
N THR A 86 -1.79 -10.07 1.24
CA THR A 86 -2.54 -11.30 1.45
C THR A 86 -3.93 -11.12 0.87
N ASP A 87 -4.22 -11.81 -0.25
CA ASP A 87 -5.52 -11.75 -0.88
C ASP A 87 -6.34 -12.98 -0.48
N TYR A 88 -7.36 -12.76 0.35
CA TYR A 88 -8.23 -13.83 0.84
C TYR A 88 -9.35 -14.20 -0.11
N ASN A 89 -9.45 -13.52 -1.26
CA ASN A 89 -10.47 -13.82 -2.26
C ASN A 89 -9.88 -13.90 -3.67
N PRO A 90 -8.87 -14.78 -3.89
CA PRO A 90 -8.14 -14.80 -5.15
C PRO A 90 -8.96 -15.33 -6.34
N VAL A 91 -10.03 -16.10 -6.09
CA VAL A 91 -10.84 -16.70 -7.14
C VAL A 91 -11.55 -15.66 -8.02
N ASN A 92 -11.75 -14.45 -7.50
CA ASN A 92 -12.42 -13.38 -8.24
C ASN A 92 -11.43 -12.39 -8.84
N ARG A 93 -10.13 -12.67 -8.76
CA ARG A 93 -9.09 -11.76 -9.22
C ARG A 93 -8.07 -12.49 -10.07
N ARG A 94 -7.43 -11.74 -10.94
CA ARG A 94 -6.28 -12.21 -11.70
C ARG A 94 -5.14 -12.52 -10.74
N ILE A 95 -4.44 -13.63 -10.96
CA ILE A 95 -3.20 -13.94 -10.23
C ILE A 95 -2.03 -13.31 -11.00
N TYR A 96 -1.21 -12.56 -10.30
CA TYR A 96 0.00 -11.95 -10.85
C TYR A 96 1.19 -12.85 -10.59
N GLU A 97 2.09 -12.91 -11.57
CA GLU A 97 3.28 -13.75 -11.52
C GLU A 97 4.51 -12.92 -11.18
N VAL A 98 5.55 -13.57 -10.69
CA VAL A 98 6.85 -12.93 -10.42
C VAL A 98 7.34 -12.21 -11.68
N GLY A 99 7.79 -10.97 -11.51
CA GLY A 99 8.28 -10.11 -12.58
C GLY A 99 7.22 -9.22 -13.20
N GLU A 100 5.94 -9.47 -12.95
CA GLU A 100 4.89 -8.61 -13.47
C GLU A 100 4.77 -7.32 -12.65
N LYS A 101 4.41 -6.24 -13.35
CA LYS A 101 4.02 -4.99 -12.71
C LYS A 101 2.55 -5.04 -12.37
N ALA A 102 2.21 -4.48 -11.22
CA ALA A 102 0.83 -4.38 -10.75
C ALA A 102 0.71 -3.14 -9.88
N TYR A 103 -0.54 -2.73 -9.65
CA TYR A 103 -0.82 -1.60 -8.76
C TYR A 103 -1.37 -2.10 -7.44
N LEU A 104 -0.94 -1.45 -6.36
CA LEU A 104 -1.53 -1.64 -5.04
C LEU A 104 -2.83 -0.86 -5.01
N ASP A 105 -3.94 -1.57 -4.86
CA ASP A 105 -5.26 -0.96 -4.75
C ASP A 105 -5.77 -1.12 -3.32
N PHE A 106 -6.06 0.00 -2.69
CA PHE A 106 -6.55 0.07 -1.32
C PHE A 106 -7.39 1.33 -1.15
N ASP A 107 -8.26 1.34 -0.15
CA ASP A 107 -9.07 2.50 0.17
C ASP A 107 -8.23 3.50 0.99
N PRO A 108 -7.86 4.67 0.42
CA PRO A 108 -7.05 5.64 1.15
C PRO A 108 -7.76 6.24 2.35
N HIS A 109 -9.10 6.18 2.41
CA HIS A 109 -9.87 6.64 3.56
C HIS A 109 -9.85 5.65 4.71
N GLY A 110 -9.39 4.42 4.47
CA GLY A 110 -9.28 3.37 5.47
C GLY A 110 -7.88 3.21 6.05
N VAL A 111 -6.91 3.98 5.58
CA VAL A 111 -5.51 3.88 6.02
C VAL A 111 -5.07 5.15 6.71
N TYR A 112 -3.93 5.10 7.40
CA TYR A 112 -3.44 6.22 8.19
C TYR A 112 -1.92 6.28 8.16
N ILE A 113 -1.37 7.37 8.69
CA ILE A 113 0.08 7.57 8.82
C ILE A 113 0.49 7.63 10.29
N LEU A 114 1.71 7.20 10.51
CA LEU A 114 2.43 7.33 11.77
C LEU A 114 3.63 8.25 11.60
#